data_78315a1a8d0aac142e70f112ab62b904
#
_entry.id   78315a1a8d0aac142e70f112ab62b904
#
_cell.length_a   1.000
_cell.length_b   1.000
_cell.length_c   1.000
_cell.angle_alpha   90.00
_cell.angle_beta   90.00
_cell.angle_gamma   90.00
#
_symmetry.space_group_name_H-M   'P 1'
#
loop_
_entity.id
_entity.type
_entity.pdbx_description
1 polymer ?
#
loop_
_entity_poly.entity_id
_entity_poly.type
_entity_poly.pdbx_seq_one_letter_code
_entity_poly.pdbx_strand_id
1 'polypeptide(L)'
;MDATSPPQHKVHGLTINADLSRGPYLIDGADTTPKLFRMRCHALGPRTAHREKTYGIWRAYTWDDYFTRAKHLGLGLVSLGLQRGEVVSILSEDCKEWMYTVMGVQCVGGFCSGVYTTDTAPQLEYLVNDSDSRFLIVENDEQLDKFLQVRDRMPGLTKVIVIERDGLHGFSDPQVMFLDELYDIGATYDTAHPDAFDASIDATMPGDTAILVYTSGTTGKPKGAMIGHGNLMYSVSAGLHDAPVYDTDDQLCFLPLCHILERVF
;
A
#
# COMPACT_ATOMS: atom_id res chain seq x y z
N MET A 1 14.13 6.69 -32.60
CA MET A 1 13.99 5.23 -32.70
C MET A 1 12.78 4.89 -31.87
N ASP A 2 11.67 4.55 -32.51
CA ASP A 2 10.46 4.10 -31.82
C ASP A 2 10.82 2.85 -31.00
N ALA A 3 10.72 2.98 -29.68
CA ALA A 3 10.80 1.83 -28.80
C ALA A 3 9.51 1.02 -29.05
N THR A 4 9.60 0.07 -29.98
CA THR A 4 8.50 -0.86 -30.22
C THR A 4 8.18 -1.55 -28.91
N SER A 5 6.93 -1.43 -28.46
CA SER A 5 6.44 -2.15 -27.27
C SER A 5 6.84 -3.62 -27.37
N PRO A 6 7.27 -4.26 -26.28
CA PRO A 6 7.65 -5.66 -26.31
C PRO A 6 6.48 -6.52 -26.81
N PRO A 7 6.74 -7.63 -27.49
CA PRO A 7 5.68 -8.54 -27.94
C PRO A 7 4.88 -9.02 -26.72
N GLN A 8 3.56 -9.10 -26.88
CA GLN A 8 2.64 -9.49 -25.81
C GLN A 8 1.88 -10.76 -26.18
N HIS A 9 1.45 -11.53 -25.17
CA HIS A 9 0.57 -12.68 -25.32
C HIS A 9 -0.45 -12.73 -24.18
N LYS A 10 -1.50 -13.53 -24.34
CA LYS A 10 -2.52 -13.71 -23.33
C LYS A 10 -2.21 -14.88 -22.41
N VAL A 11 -2.26 -14.65 -21.10
CA VAL A 11 -2.13 -15.66 -20.07
C VAL A 11 -3.33 -15.52 -19.13
N HIS A 12 -4.16 -16.54 -19.03
CA HIS A 12 -5.34 -16.56 -18.16
C HIS A 12 -6.26 -15.34 -18.27
N GLY A 13 -6.42 -14.82 -19.49
CA GLY A 13 -7.24 -13.64 -19.76
C GLY A 13 -6.53 -12.29 -19.64
N LEU A 14 -5.32 -12.26 -19.08
CA LEU A 14 -4.47 -11.08 -19.00
C LEU A 14 -3.54 -10.99 -20.21
N THR A 15 -3.25 -9.78 -20.66
CA THR A 15 -2.25 -9.52 -21.70
C THR A 15 -0.95 -9.11 -21.02
N ILE A 16 0.10 -9.93 -21.16
CA ILE A 16 1.42 -9.69 -20.56
C ILE A 16 2.53 -9.72 -21.60
N ASN A 17 3.73 -9.28 -21.22
CA ASN A 17 4.90 -9.39 -22.10
C ASN A 17 5.21 -10.88 -22.41
N ALA A 18 5.45 -11.19 -23.69
CA ALA A 18 5.89 -12.53 -24.10
C ALA A 18 7.37 -12.78 -23.77
N ASP A 19 8.17 -11.71 -23.66
CA ASP A 19 9.58 -11.75 -23.33
C ASP A 19 9.84 -10.84 -22.12
N LEU A 20 10.36 -11.41 -21.04
CA LEU A 20 10.69 -10.72 -19.79
C LEU A 20 12.16 -10.33 -19.70
N SER A 21 12.95 -10.47 -20.78
CA SER A 21 14.38 -10.11 -20.77
C SER A 21 14.61 -8.60 -20.61
N ARG A 22 13.60 -7.77 -20.92
CA ARG A 22 13.64 -6.30 -20.78
C ARG A 22 12.25 -5.69 -20.62
N GLY A 23 12.17 -4.60 -19.83
CA GLY A 23 10.96 -3.79 -19.66
C GLY A 23 10.69 -2.82 -20.82
N PRO A 24 9.58 -2.05 -20.77
CA PRO A 24 8.64 -2.05 -19.62
C PRO A 24 7.84 -3.36 -19.53
N TYR A 25 7.53 -3.78 -18.30
CA TYR A 25 6.69 -4.95 -18.03
C TYR A 25 5.24 -4.50 -17.93
N LEU A 26 4.42 -4.95 -18.87
CA LEU A 26 3.04 -4.51 -19.03
C LEU A 26 2.07 -5.65 -18.66
N ILE A 27 1.05 -5.32 -17.89
CA ILE A 27 -0.10 -6.18 -17.64
C ILE A 27 -1.34 -5.44 -18.11
N ASP A 28 -2.00 -5.93 -19.16
CA ASP A 28 -3.12 -5.27 -19.86
C ASP A 28 -2.82 -3.80 -20.22
N GLY A 29 -1.56 -3.48 -20.51
CA GLY A 29 -1.08 -2.14 -20.87
C GLY A 29 -0.68 -1.26 -19.68
N ALA A 30 -0.92 -1.67 -18.44
CA ALA A 30 -0.45 -0.97 -17.25
C ALA A 30 1.04 -1.30 -16.99
N ASP A 31 1.84 -0.27 -16.69
CA ASP A 31 3.28 -0.37 -16.44
C ASP A 31 3.66 -0.14 -14.96
N THR A 32 2.66 0.18 -14.11
CA THR A 32 2.80 0.41 -12.68
C THR A 32 1.64 -0.20 -11.90
N THR A 33 1.87 -0.53 -10.63
CA THR A 33 0.82 -1.09 -9.76
C THR A 33 -0.38 -0.16 -9.55
N PRO A 34 -0.25 1.18 -9.41
CA PRO A 34 -1.41 2.09 -9.37
C PRO A 34 -2.27 2.06 -10.63
N LYS A 35 -1.67 2.05 -11.81
CA LYS A 35 -2.41 1.99 -13.09
C LYS A 35 -3.13 0.65 -13.24
N LEU A 36 -2.46 -0.46 -12.89
CA LEU A 36 -3.07 -1.79 -12.87
C LEU A 36 -4.23 -1.85 -11.87
N PHE A 37 -4.03 -1.34 -10.66
CA PHE A 37 -5.06 -1.29 -9.62
C PHE A 37 -6.32 -0.56 -10.09
N ARG A 38 -6.18 0.70 -10.57
CA ARG A 38 -7.30 1.48 -11.10
C ARG A 38 -8.05 0.71 -12.18
N MET A 39 -7.32 0.15 -13.14
CA MET A 39 -7.92 -0.60 -14.24
C MET A 39 -8.69 -1.83 -13.74
N ARG A 40 -8.14 -2.58 -12.77
CA ARG A 40 -8.82 -3.73 -12.19
C ARG A 40 -10.05 -3.34 -11.38
N CYS A 41 -9.97 -2.31 -10.56
CA CYS A 41 -11.11 -1.81 -9.82
C CYS A 41 -12.26 -1.42 -10.75
N HIS A 42 -11.99 -0.69 -11.83
CA HIS A 42 -13.01 -0.31 -12.80
C HIS A 42 -13.60 -1.51 -13.57
N ALA A 43 -12.80 -2.52 -13.88
CA ALA A 43 -13.24 -3.70 -14.61
C ALA A 43 -14.07 -4.66 -13.73
N LEU A 44 -13.75 -4.76 -12.45
CA LEU A 44 -14.34 -5.73 -11.52
C LEU A 44 -15.46 -5.14 -10.64
N GLY A 45 -15.43 -3.82 -10.38
CA GLY A 45 -16.48 -3.01 -9.75
C GLY A 45 -17.15 -3.68 -8.54
N PRO A 46 -18.41 -4.12 -8.67
CA PRO A 46 -19.18 -4.68 -7.57
C PRO A 46 -18.77 -6.12 -7.17
N ARG A 47 -17.81 -6.74 -7.88
CA ARG A 47 -17.30 -8.07 -7.48
C ARG A 47 -16.53 -7.98 -6.16
N THR A 48 -16.49 -9.08 -5.40
CA THR A 48 -15.75 -9.17 -4.15
C THR A 48 -14.25 -9.07 -4.41
N ALA A 49 -13.58 -8.12 -3.73
CA ALA A 49 -12.12 -7.98 -3.70
C ALA A 49 -11.52 -8.65 -2.47
N HIS A 50 -12.12 -8.44 -1.31
CA HIS A 50 -11.64 -8.96 -0.03
C HIS A 50 -12.75 -9.63 0.76
N ARG A 51 -12.38 -10.63 1.55
CA ARG A 51 -13.23 -11.19 2.59
C ARG A 51 -12.45 -11.20 3.90
N GLU A 52 -13.08 -10.71 4.96
CA GLU A 52 -12.51 -10.66 6.29
C GLU A 52 -13.48 -11.30 7.28
N LYS A 53 -12.95 -12.04 8.24
CA LYS A 53 -13.76 -12.70 9.26
C LYS A 53 -13.73 -11.89 10.55
N THR A 54 -14.85 -11.22 10.86
CA THR A 54 -15.02 -10.43 12.07
C THR A 54 -16.05 -11.08 12.98
N TYR A 55 -15.69 -11.38 14.23
CA TYR A 55 -16.55 -12.08 15.21
C TYR A 55 -17.19 -13.37 14.66
N GLY A 56 -16.42 -14.13 13.87
CA GLY A 56 -16.88 -15.40 13.28
C GLY A 56 -17.71 -15.28 12.00
N ILE A 57 -18.02 -14.07 11.55
CA ILE A 57 -18.84 -13.79 10.35
C ILE A 57 -17.94 -13.27 9.22
N TRP A 58 -18.03 -13.91 8.06
CA TRP A 58 -17.35 -13.45 6.86
C TRP A 58 -18.07 -12.22 6.28
N ARG A 59 -17.33 -11.12 6.07
CA ARG A 59 -17.78 -9.93 5.39
C ARG A 59 -17.03 -9.80 4.07
N ALA A 60 -17.76 -9.44 3.02
CA ALA A 60 -17.19 -9.19 1.69
C ALA A 60 -17.11 -7.69 1.43
N TYR A 61 -16.02 -7.28 0.81
CA TYR A 61 -15.76 -5.92 0.35
C TYR A 61 -15.49 -5.96 -1.15
N THR A 62 -16.08 -5.03 -1.89
CA THR A 62 -16.00 -4.99 -3.36
C THR A 62 -14.74 -4.28 -3.85
N TRP A 63 -14.44 -4.42 -5.15
CA TRP A 63 -13.40 -3.63 -5.79
C TRP A 63 -13.73 -2.13 -5.79
N ASP A 64 -15.02 -1.76 -5.86
CA ASP A 64 -15.47 -0.37 -5.71
C ASP A 64 -15.18 0.16 -4.29
N ASP A 65 -15.45 -0.65 -3.25
CA ASP A 65 -15.08 -0.32 -1.87
C ASP A 65 -13.57 -0.11 -1.74
N TYR A 66 -12.77 -1.04 -2.29
CA TYR A 66 -11.32 -0.98 -2.24
C TYR A 66 -10.81 0.30 -2.90
N PHE A 67 -11.27 0.60 -4.12
CA PHE A 67 -10.87 1.81 -4.83
C PHE A 67 -11.23 3.08 -4.06
N THR A 68 -12.46 3.16 -3.56
CA THR A 68 -12.94 4.31 -2.81
C THR A 68 -12.16 4.53 -1.51
N ARG A 69 -11.91 3.47 -0.75
CA ARG A 69 -11.13 3.55 0.51
C ARG A 69 -9.68 3.92 0.25
N ALA A 70 -9.02 3.29 -0.72
CA ALA A 70 -7.66 3.65 -1.11
C ALA A 70 -7.58 5.11 -1.58
N LYS A 71 -8.54 5.57 -2.39
CA LYS A 71 -8.63 6.94 -2.88
C LYS A 71 -8.74 7.95 -1.74
N HIS A 72 -9.71 7.76 -0.83
CA HIS A 72 -9.91 8.69 0.28
C HIS A 72 -8.73 8.66 1.26
N LEU A 73 -8.12 7.50 1.52
CA LEU A 73 -6.91 7.42 2.35
C LEU A 73 -5.76 8.21 1.73
N GLY A 74 -5.44 7.94 0.46
CA GLY A 74 -4.35 8.62 -0.25
C GLY A 74 -4.54 10.13 -0.33
N LEU A 75 -5.74 10.59 -0.71
CA LEU A 75 -6.06 12.02 -0.79
C LEU A 75 -6.12 12.69 0.59
N GLY A 76 -6.53 11.96 1.63
CA GLY A 76 -6.47 12.43 3.00
C GLY A 76 -5.03 12.71 3.44
N LEU A 77 -4.10 11.79 3.14
CA LEU A 77 -2.68 11.99 3.41
C LEU A 77 -2.09 13.17 2.61
N VAL A 78 -2.48 13.33 1.34
CA VAL A 78 -2.09 14.50 0.52
C VAL A 78 -2.59 15.81 1.15
N SER A 79 -3.85 15.84 1.60
CA SER A 79 -4.43 17.00 2.30
C SER A 79 -3.67 17.34 3.59
N LEU A 80 -3.11 16.33 4.27
CA LEU A 80 -2.26 16.50 5.46
C LEU A 80 -0.79 16.77 5.14
N GLY A 81 -0.42 16.88 3.86
CA GLY A 81 0.89 17.30 3.40
C GLY A 81 1.82 16.19 2.87
N LEU A 82 1.34 14.97 2.67
CA LEU A 82 2.13 13.92 2.01
C LEU A 82 2.50 14.36 0.59
N GLN A 83 3.79 14.30 0.28
CA GLN A 83 4.33 14.62 -1.04
C GLN A 83 4.68 13.34 -1.81
N ARG A 84 4.73 13.45 -3.14
CA ARG A 84 5.23 12.38 -4.00
C ARG A 84 6.67 11.98 -3.60
N GLY A 85 6.92 10.67 -3.50
CA GLY A 85 8.22 10.11 -3.09
C GLY A 85 8.45 10.09 -1.57
N GLU A 86 7.47 10.49 -0.75
CA GLU A 86 7.55 10.36 0.70
C GLU A 86 7.01 9.02 1.20
N VAL A 87 7.39 8.66 2.42
CA VAL A 87 7.15 7.35 3.03
C VAL A 87 6.03 7.40 4.06
N VAL A 88 5.20 6.35 4.02
CA VAL A 88 4.22 6.03 5.06
C VAL A 88 4.59 4.68 5.67
N SER A 89 4.89 4.65 6.98
CA SER A 89 5.11 3.39 7.71
C SER A 89 3.77 2.79 8.15
N ILE A 90 3.68 1.45 8.12
CA ILE A 90 2.50 0.70 8.55
C ILE A 90 2.93 -0.33 9.59
N LEU A 91 2.35 -0.25 10.79
CA LEU A 91 2.56 -1.15 11.92
C LEU A 91 1.22 -1.81 12.27
N SER A 92 0.90 -2.88 11.59
CA SER A 92 -0.38 -3.60 11.70
C SER A 92 -0.21 -5.05 11.28
N GLU A 93 -1.04 -5.92 11.84
CA GLU A 93 -1.30 -7.26 11.30
C GLU A 93 -2.06 -7.16 9.97
N ASP A 94 -2.23 -8.30 9.31
CA ASP A 94 -2.92 -8.37 8.03
C ASP A 94 -4.40 -8.01 8.16
N CYS A 95 -4.79 -6.94 7.52
CA CYS A 95 -6.16 -6.46 7.45
C CYS A 95 -6.41 -5.75 6.11
N LYS A 96 -7.66 -5.53 5.76
CA LYS A 96 -8.01 -4.82 4.52
C LYS A 96 -7.50 -3.38 4.50
N GLU A 97 -7.44 -2.72 5.65
CA GLU A 97 -6.93 -1.35 5.80
C GLU A 97 -5.45 -1.26 5.45
N TRP A 98 -4.68 -2.34 5.68
CA TRP A 98 -3.30 -2.47 5.25
C TRP A 98 -3.20 -2.35 3.72
N MET A 99 -4.03 -3.11 3.00
CA MET A 99 -4.10 -3.07 1.53
C MET A 99 -4.60 -1.72 1.00
N TYR A 100 -5.61 -1.13 1.66
CA TYR A 100 -6.11 0.21 1.31
C TYR A 100 -5.03 1.27 1.46
N THR A 101 -4.21 1.17 2.52
CA THR A 101 -3.09 2.07 2.76
C THR A 101 -2.04 1.96 1.66
N VAL A 102 -1.59 0.74 1.35
CA VAL A 102 -0.56 0.55 0.32
C VAL A 102 -1.00 1.11 -1.02
N MET A 103 -2.21 0.76 -1.46
CA MET A 103 -2.69 1.24 -2.76
C MET A 103 -3.00 2.74 -2.74
N GLY A 104 -3.58 3.26 -1.65
CA GLY A 104 -3.84 4.69 -1.51
C GLY A 104 -2.57 5.53 -1.58
N VAL A 105 -1.53 5.13 -0.85
CA VAL A 105 -0.22 5.80 -0.83
C VAL A 105 0.47 5.72 -2.19
N GLN A 106 0.50 4.53 -2.81
CA GLN A 106 1.10 4.37 -4.14
C GLN A 106 0.38 5.18 -5.23
N CYS A 107 -0.95 5.23 -5.18
CA CYS A 107 -1.74 5.99 -6.14
C CYS A 107 -1.50 7.50 -6.06
N VAL A 108 -1.12 8.03 -4.90
CA VAL A 108 -0.73 9.44 -4.76
C VAL A 108 0.78 9.68 -4.91
N GLY A 109 1.53 8.63 -5.29
CA GLY A 109 2.95 8.69 -5.61
C GLY A 109 3.88 8.59 -4.40
N GLY A 110 3.38 8.27 -3.21
CA GLY A 110 4.17 7.86 -2.06
C GLY A 110 4.51 6.36 -2.11
N PHE A 111 5.20 5.86 -1.09
CA PHE A 111 5.46 4.44 -0.93
C PHE A 111 5.42 4.00 0.54
N CYS A 112 5.17 2.71 0.78
CA CYS A 112 4.97 2.19 2.11
C CYS A 112 6.18 1.41 2.62
N SER A 113 6.46 1.57 3.93
CA SER A 113 7.37 0.75 4.73
C SER A 113 6.56 -0.07 5.74
N GLY A 114 6.60 -1.40 5.63
CA GLY A 114 5.97 -2.29 6.62
C GLY A 114 6.86 -2.48 7.84
N VAL A 115 6.25 -2.40 9.02
CA VAL A 115 6.88 -2.69 10.32
C VAL A 115 6.16 -3.88 10.94
N TYR A 116 6.89 -4.83 11.49
CA TYR A 116 6.28 -5.98 12.15
C TYR A 116 5.65 -5.59 13.48
N THR A 117 4.47 -6.12 13.79
CA THR A 117 3.80 -5.91 15.08
C THR A 117 4.59 -6.47 16.26
N THR A 118 5.50 -7.42 16.00
CA THR A 118 6.44 -7.95 16.99
C THR A 118 7.65 -7.05 17.27
N ASP A 119 7.87 -5.99 16.46
CA ASP A 119 8.96 -5.05 16.68
C ASP A 119 8.70 -4.23 17.95
N THR A 120 9.79 -3.99 18.68
CA THR A 120 9.76 -3.17 19.89
C THR A 120 9.71 -1.68 19.56
N ALA A 121 9.36 -0.83 20.54
CA ALA A 121 9.34 0.63 20.35
C ALA A 121 10.70 1.20 19.86
N PRO A 122 11.89 0.77 20.34
CA PRO A 122 13.16 1.21 19.76
C PRO A 122 13.41 0.74 18.33
N GLN A 123 12.87 -0.42 17.92
CA GLN A 123 12.95 -0.88 16.53
C GLN A 123 12.05 -0.03 15.63
N LEU A 124 10.83 0.25 16.07
CA LEU A 124 9.90 1.18 15.39
C LEU A 124 10.56 2.55 15.19
N GLU A 125 11.15 3.14 16.25
CA GLU A 125 11.90 4.39 16.18
C GLU A 125 12.98 4.36 15.09
N TYR A 126 13.76 3.29 15.07
CA TYR A 126 14.82 3.14 14.08
C TYR A 126 14.25 3.10 12.65
N LEU A 127 13.25 2.24 12.39
CA LEU A 127 12.69 2.04 11.06
C LEU A 127 12.01 3.30 10.53
N VAL A 128 11.25 4.01 11.37
CA VAL A 128 10.55 5.25 11.01
C VAL A 128 11.55 6.38 10.69
N ASN A 129 12.61 6.52 11.49
CA ASN A 129 13.63 7.55 11.24
C ASN A 129 14.53 7.21 10.05
N ASP A 130 14.93 5.95 9.88
CA ASP A 130 15.79 5.50 8.77
C ASP A 130 15.08 5.60 7.42
N SER A 131 13.76 5.42 7.40
CA SER A 131 12.93 5.56 6.21
C SER A 131 12.49 6.99 5.92
N ASP A 132 12.75 7.96 6.79
CA ASP A 132 12.21 9.32 6.72
C ASP A 132 10.68 9.36 6.63
N SER A 133 9.98 8.45 7.33
CA SER A 133 8.53 8.33 7.28
C SER A 133 7.83 9.60 7.74
N ARG A 134 6.88 10.09 6.93
CA ARG A 134 6.08 11.29 7.23
C ARG A 134 4.82 10.96 8.02
N PHE A 135 4.30 9.76 7.83
CA PHE A 135 3.11 9.25 8.50
C PHE A 135 3.37 7.85 9.02
N LEU A 136 2.73 7.52 10.12
CA LEU A 136 2.71 6.17 10.68
C LEU A 136 1.25 5.73 10.82
N ILE A 137 0.89 4.60 10.25
CA ILE A 137 -0.41 3.97 10.42
C ILE A 137 -0.22 2.80 11.38
N VAL A 138 -0.98 2.76 12.46
CA VAL A 138 -0.92 1.72 13.49
C VAL A 138 -2.28 1.03 13.61
N GLU A 139 -2.25 -0.27 13.93
CA GLU A 139 -3.48 -1.07 14.01
C GLU A 139 -4.40 -0.60 15.14
N ASN A 140 -3.92 -0.61 16.38
CA ASN A 140 -4.71 -0.51 17.60
C ASN A 140 -3.96 0.23 18.73
N ASP A 141 -4.50 0.19 19.92
CA ASP A 141 -3.95 0.80 21.14
C ASP A 141 -2.56 0.24 21.50
N GLU A 142 -2.32 -1.09 21.35
CA GLU A 142 -1.03 -1.72 21.64
C GLU A 142 0.08 -1.14 20.72
N GLN A 143 -0.20 -1.01 19.42
CA GLN A 143 0.78 -0.47 18.48
C GLN A 143 0.94 1.06 18.66
N LEU A 144 -0.11 1.76 19.04
CA LEU A 144 -0.04 3.18 19.42
C LEU A 144 0.84 3.40 20.64
N ASP A 145 0.77 2.54 21.66
CA ASP A 145 1.61 2.62 22.85
C ASP A 145 3.10 2.55 22.52
N LYS A 146 3.50 1.75 21.54
CA LYS A 146 4.90 1.70 21.05
C LYS A 146 5.35 3.05 20.50
N PHE A 147 4.50 3.70 19.70
CA PHE A 147 4.78 5.06 19.22
C PHE A 147 4.90 6.05 20.38
N LEU A 148 3.95 6.05 21.32
CA LEU A 148 3.93 6.99 22.43
C LEU A 148 5.18 6.91 23.31
N GLN A 149 5.78 5.71 23.46
CA GLN A 149 7.01 5.52 24.23
C GLN A 149 8.25 6.19 23.58
N VAL A 150 8.24 6.41 22.27
CA VAL A 150 9.41 6.88 21.50
C VAL A 150 9.14 8.13 20.67
N ARG A 151 7.94 8.73 20.79
CA ARG A 151 7.46 9.83 19.95
C ARG A 151 8.42 11.02 19.86
N ASP A 152 9.03 11.40 20.97
CA ASP A 152 9.94 12.55 21.02
C ASP A 152 11.24 12.33 20.24
N ARG A 153 11.49 11.07 19.85
CA ARG A 153 12.66 10.66 19.05
C ARG A 153 12.32 10.44 17.57
N MET A 154 11.08 10.73 17.16
CA MET A 154 10.62 10.65 15.76
C MET A 154 10.11 12.01 15.27
N PRO A 155 10.98 13.05 15.22
CA PRO A 155 10.55 14.42 14.90
C PRO A 155 10.08 14.59 13.45
N GLY A 156 10.37 13.63 12.56
CA GLY A 156 9.96 13.65 11.15
C GLY A 156 8.49 13.32 10.92
N LEU A 157 7.81 12.66 11.88
CA LEU A 157 6.42 12.26 11.73
C LEU A 157 5.46 13.46 11.83
N THR A 158 4.61 13.60 10.82
CA THR A 158 3.54 14.61 10.79
C THR A 158 2.34 14.16 11.61
N LYS A 159 1.85 12.93 11.37
CA LYS A 159 0.70 12.33 12.05
C LYS A 159 0.86 10.83 12.22
N VAL A 160 0.18 10.31 13.24
CA VAL A 160 -0.07 8.89 13.45
C VAL A 160 -1.56 8.61 13.25
N ILE A 161 -1.89 7.61 12.47
CA ILE A 161 -3.27 7.23 12.14
C ILE A 161 -3.53 5.86 12.77
N VAL A 162 -4.58 5.75 13.58
CA VAL A 162 -4.99 4.50 14.23
C VAL A 162 -6.16 3.89 13.47
N ILE A 163 -6.05 2.60 13.15
CA ILE A 163 -7.08 1.87 12.41
C ILE A 163 -8.27 1.55 13.34
N GLU A 164 -8.02 0.91 14.47
CA GLU A 164 -9.04 0.46 15.41
C GLU A 164 -9.19 1.42 16.59
N ARG A 165 -10.44 1.77 16.91
CA ARG A 165 -10.76 2.66 18.04
C ARG A 165 -10.94 1.93 19.39
N ASP A 166 -10.97 0.60 19.36
CA ASP A 166 -11.19 -0.19 20.55
C ASP A 166 -10.09 0.10 21.59
N GLY A 167 -10.48 0.25 22.86
CA GLY A 167 -9.57 0.64 23.94
C GLY A 167 -9.24 2.14 24.03
N LEU A 168 -9.50 2.94 23.00
CA LEU A 168 -9.09 4.36 22.90
C LEU A 168 -10.25 5.34 23.15
N HIS A 169 -11.29 4.92 23.88
CA HIS A 169 -12.40 5.81 24.22
C HIS A 169 -11.93 7.01 25.07
N GLY A 170 -12.16 8.21 24.52
CA GLY A 170 -11.72 9.47 25.16
C GLY A 170 -10.24 9.80 25.00
N PHE A 171 -9.47 9.00 24.29
CA PHE A 171 -8.10 9.36 23.92
C PHE A 171 -8.12 10.53 22.93
N SER A 172 -7.26 11.53 23.19
CA SER A 172 -7.08 12.69 22.32
C SER A 172 -5.63 13.15 22.37
N ASP A 173 -5.01 13.24 21.24
CA ASP A 173 -3.63 13.72 21.09
C ASP A 173 -3.52 14.50 19.76
N PRO A 174 -2.88 15.68 19.73
CA PRO A 174 -2.81 16.51 18.53
C PRO A 174 -2.04 15.87 17.37
N GLN A 175 -1.18 14.88 17.64
CA GLN A 175 -0.41 14.15 16.62
C GLN A 175 -1.11 12.87 16.15
N VAL A 176 -2.13 12.39 16.87
CA VAL A 176 -2.86 11.16 16.59
C VAL A 176 -4.24 11.47 16.02
N MET A 177 -4.68 10.70 15.07
CA MET A 177 -6.04 10.72 14.52
C MET A 177 -6.49 9.30 14.19
N PHE A 178 -7.79 9.11 13.96
CA PHE A 178 -8.32 7.81 13.56
C PHE A 178 -8.51 7.72 12.05
N LEU A 179 -8.50 6.49 11.52
CA LEU A 179 -8.56 6.24 10.07
C LEU A 179 -9.87 6.75 9.43
N ASP A 180 -10.99 6.68 10.16
CA ASP A 180 -12.26 7.23 9.67
C ASP A 180 -12.21 8.75 9.48
N GLU A 181 -11.52 9.48 10.37
CA GLU A 181 -11.29 10.92 10.22
C GLU A 181 -10.42 11.23 8.98
N LEU A 182 -9.42 10.38 8.71
CA LEU A 182 -8.61 10.51 7.50
C LEU A 182 -9.44 10.27 6.23
N TYR A 183 -10.35 9.30 6.24
CA TYR A 183 -11.28 9.07 5.11
C TYR A 183 -12.17 10.29 4.85
N ASP A 184 -12.69 10.94 5.89
CA ASP A 184 -13.54 12.12 5.77
C ASP A 184 -12.77 13.33 5.18
N ILE A 185 -11.53 13.52 5.61
CA ILE A 185 -10.61 14.51 5.02
C ILE A 185 -10.38 14.21 3.53
N GLY A 186 -10.10 12.95 3.20
CA GLY A 186 -9.87 12.51 1.83
C GLY A 186 -11.09 12.68 0.93
N ALA A 187 -12.28 12.35 1.42
CA ALA A 187 -13.54 12.55 0.69
C ALA A 187 -13.82 14.04 0.41
N THR A 188 -13.49 14.90 1.39
CA THR A 188 -13.58 16.35 1.25
C THR A 188 -12.60 16.86 0.20
N TYR A 189 -11.35 16.38 0.25
CA TYR A 189 -10.32 16.73 -0.73
C TYR A 189 -10.69 16.26 -2.15
N ASP A 190 -11.20 15.04 -2.29
CA ASP A 190 -11.67 14.48 -3.57
C ASP A 190 -12.78 15.34 -4.20
N THR A 191 -13.74 15.78 -3.39
CA THR A 191 -14.81 16.68 -3.87
C THR A 191 -14.27 18.00 -4.38
N ALA A 192 -13.24 18.56 -3.73
CA ALA A 192 -12.61 19.82 -4.13
C ALA A 192 -11.65 19.66 -5.32
N HIS A 193 -11.09 18.47 -5.53
CA HIS A 193 -10.07 18.17 -6.53
C HIS A 193 -10.36 16.83 -7.26
N PRO A 194 -11.47 16.71 -8.03
CA PRO A 194 -11.98 15.43 -8.53
C PRO A 194 -11.00 14.67 -9.44
N ASP A 195 -10.08 15.35 -10.10
CA ASP A 195 -9.10 14.73 -11.01
C ASP A 195 -7.76 14.42 -10.34
N ALA A 196 -7.54 14.84 -9.09
CA ALA A 196 -6.22 14.77 -8.44
C ALA A 196 -5.70 13.35 -8.28
N PHE A 197 -6.59 12.41 -7.92
CA PHE A 197 -6.20 11.01 -7.72
C PHE A 197 -5.78 10.34 -9.04
N ASP A 198 -6.61 10.46 -10.08
CA ASP A 198 -6.32 9.89 -11.40
C ASP A 198 -5.10 10.53 -12.04
N ALA A 199 -4.95 11.84 -11.95
CA ALA A 199 -3.76 12.55 -12.44
C ALA A 199 -2.48 12.07 -11.73
N SER A 200 -2.55 11.78 -10.43
CA SER A 200 -1.40 11.24 -9.68
C SER A 200 -1.05 9.81 -10.10
N ILE A 201 -2.06 8.95 -10.34
CA ILE A 201 -1.86 7.60 -10.89
C ILE A 201 -1.17 7.67 -12.25
N ASP A 202 -1.66 8.53 -13.15
CA ASP A 202 -1.12 8.68 -14.51
C ASP A 202 0.34 9.17 -14.50
N ALA A 203 0.70 10.00 -13.53
CA ALA A 203 2.06 10.50 -13.34
C ALA A 203 3.04 9.47 -12.76
N THR A 204 2.58 8.31 -12.28
CA THR A 204 3.45 7.29 -11.70
C THR A 204 4.22 6.54 -12.77
N MET A 205 5.53 6.41 -12.56
CA MET A 205 6.47 5.80 -13.52
C MET A 205 7.01 4.45 -12.98
N PRO A 206 7.40 3.51 -13.86
CA PRO A 206 7.99 2.22 -13.44
C PRO A 206 9.24 2.35 -12.56
N GLY A 207 9.99 3.45 -12.69
CA GLY A 207 11.18 3.74 -11.88
C GLY A 207 10.89 4.30 -10.49
N ASP A 208 9.64 4.74 -10.22
CA ASP A 208 9.27 5.24 -8.91
C ASP A 208 9.28 4.11 -7.88
N THR A 209 9.70 4.42 -6.65
CA THR A 209 9.67 3.45 -5.55
C THR A 209 8.23 3.13 -5.20
N ALA A 210 7.91 1.84 -5.09
CA ALA A 210 6.58 1.35 -4.71
C ALA A 210 6.53 0.92 -3.25
N ILE A 211 7.57 0.25 -2.77
CA ILE A 211 7.67 -0.26 -1.41
C ILE A 211 9.10 -0.21 -0.89
N LEU A 212 9.22 -0.07 0.43
CA LEU A 212 10.46 -0.22 1.19
C LEU A 212 10.34 -1.46 2.08
N VAL A 213 11.29 -2.38 1.96
CA VAL A 213 11.32 -3.62 2.73
C VAL A 213 12.61 -3.68 3.54
N TYR A 214 12.49 -3.75 4.86
CA TYR A 214 13.64 -3.92 5.73
C TYR A 214 14.04 -5.38 5.84
N THR A 215 15.31 -5.63 5.61
CA THR A 215 15.90 -6.96 5.75
C THR A 215 16.95 -6.95 6.87
N SER A 216 16.99 -8.03 7.66
CA SER A 216 18.07 -8.25 8.62
C SER A 216 19.37 -8.49 7.85
N GLY A 217 20.25 -7.49 7.82
CA GLY A 217 21.61 -7.67 7.32
C GLY A 217 22.39 -8.66 8.18
N THR A 218 23.36 -9.35 7.60
CA THR A 218 24.22 -10.31 8.33
C THR A 218 25.07 -9.63 9.42
N THR A 219 25.22 -8.32 9.38
CA THR A 219 26.00 -7.53 10.35
C THR A 219 25.37 -6.14 10.50
N GLY A 220 24.75 -5.87 11.65
CA GLY A 220 24.29 -4.53 12.01
C GLY A 220 22.78 -4.31 11.99
N LYS A 221 22.37 -3.05 11.89
CA LYS A 221 20.96 -2.66 11.84
C LYS A 221 20.29 -3.10 10.52
N PRO A 222 18.97 -3.36 10.52
CA PRO A 222 18.22 -3.64 9.29
C PRO A 222 18.45 -2.56 8.22
N LYS A 223 18.45 -2.97 6.96
CA LYS A 223 18.58 -2.07 5.80
C LYS A 223 17.32 -2.10 4.94
N GLY A 224 16.87 -0.92 4.51
CA GLY A 224 15.72 -0.77 3.64
C GLY A 224 16.09 -1.02 2.18
N ALA A 225 15.47 -2.04 1.56
CA ALA A 225 15.53 -2.29 0.13
C ALA A 225 14.39 -1.55 -0.57
N MET A 226 14.72 -0.62 -1.46
CA MET A 226 13.75 0.11 -2.28
C MET A 226 13.38 -0.72 -3.50
N ILE A 227 12.10 -0.99 -3.68
CA ILE A 227 11.55 -1.78 -4.79
C ILE A 227 10.65 -0.88 -5.61
N GLY A 228 10.98 -0.71 -6.89
CA GLY A 228 10.20 0.11 -7.82
C GLY A 228 8.97 -0.61 -8.39
N HIS A 229 8.04 0.17 -8.94
CA HIS A 229 6.85 -0.40 -9.60
C HIS A 229 7.24 -1.36 -10.72
N GLY A 230 8.27 -1.06 -11.51
CA GLY A 230 8.76 -1.94 -12.57
C GLY A 230 9.26 -3.30 -12.05
N ASN A 231 9.83 -3.35 -10.85
CA ASN A 231 10.23 -4.62 -10.22
C ASN A 231 9.01 -5.46 -9.84
N LEU A 232 7.96 -4.83 -9.27
CA LEU A 232 6.71 -5.51 -8.95
C LEU A 232 6.02 -6.02 -10.22
N MET A 233 5.90 -5.19 -11.26
CA MET A 233 5.29 -5.58 -12.54
C MET A 233 6.04 -6.76 -13.19
N TYR A 234 7.40 -6.78 -13.10
CA TYR A 234 8.19 -7.93 -13.51
C TYR A 234 7.83 -9.18 -12.71
N SER A 235 7.83 -9.09 -11.38
CA SER A 235 7.56 -10.25 -10.51
C SER A 235 6.18 -10.83 -10.74
N VAL A 236 5.14 -9.98 -10.85
CA VAL A 236 3.77 -10.43 -11.18
C VAL A 236 3.72 -11.06 -12.56
N SER A 237 4.35 -10.44 -13.57
CA SER A 237 4.39 -11.01 -14.92
C SER A 237 5.09 -12.39 -14.95
N ALA A 238 6.21 -12.53 -14.24
CA ALA A 238 6.92 -13.81 -14.13
C ALA A 238 6.05 -14.87 -13.41
N GLY A 239 5.40 -14.51 -12.31
CA GLY A 239 4.48 -15.42 -11.62
C GLY A 239 3.33 -15.90 -12.50
N LEU A 240 2.75 -15.01 -13.31
CA LEU A 240 1.69 -15.36 -14.27
C LEU A 240 2.16 -16.30 -15.40
N HIS A 241 3.45 -16.29 -15.73
CA HIS A 241 4.00 -17.27 -16.66
C HIS A 241 4.09 -18.69 -16.08
N ASP A 242 4.40 -18.79 -14.79
CA ASP A 242 4.71 -20.05 -14.12
C ASP A 242 3.48 -20.70 -13.46
N ALA A 243 2.57 -19.88 -12.95
CA ALA A 243 1.39 -20.35 -12.23
C ALA A 243 0.10 -19.72 -12.78
N PRO A 244 -0.91 -20.53 -13.15
CA PRO A 244 -2.19 -20.00 -13.58
C PRO A 244 -2.92 -19.35 -12.40
N VAL A 245 -3.40 -18.11 -12.61
CA VAL A 245 -4.29 -17.39 -11.69
C VAL A 245 -5.50 -16.92 -12.49
N TYR A 246 -6.69 -17.21 -12.00
CA TYR A 246 -7.96 -16.89 -12.65
C TYR A 246 -8.73 -15.86 -11.84
N ASP A 247 -9.61 -15.13 -12.49
CA ASP A 247 -10.49 -14.14 -11.85
C ASP A 247 -11.59 -14.76 -10.96
N THR A 248 -11.66 -16.07 -10.92
CA THR A 248 -12.53 -16.88 -10.05
C THR A 248 -11.82 -17.46 -8.83
N ASP A 249 -10.49 -17.28 -8.74
CA ASP A 249 -9.72 -17.85 -7.65
C ASP A 249 -9.87 -17.02 -6.38
N ASP A 250 -9.85 -17.69 -5.24
CA ASP A 250 -9.77 -17.09 -3.92
C ASP A 250 -8.40 -17.44 -3.32
N GLN A 251 -7.69 -16.44 -2.82
CA GLN A 251 -6.43 -16.60 -2.12
C GLN A 251 -6.61 -16.35 -0.62
N LEU A 252 -5.99 -17.16 0.20
CA LEU A 252 -5.90 -16.93 1.63
C LEU A 252 -4.65 -16.10 1.93
N CYS A 253 -4.83 -14.85 2.36
CA CYS A 253 -3.77 -14.01 2.89
C CYS A 253 -3.45 -14.47 4.32
N PHE A 254 -2.22 -14.95 4.56
CA PHE A 254 -1.77 -15.48 5.86
C PHE A 254 -0.29 -15.22 6.16
N LEU A 255 0.48 -14.79 5.17
CA LEU A 255 1.84 -14.33 5.39
C LEU A 255 1.80 -12.83 5.70
N PRO A 256 2.69 -12.32 6.57
CA PRO A 256 2.68 -10.90 6.91
C PRO A 256 2.81 -10.00 5.69
N LEU A 257 1.88 -9.06 5.53
CA LEU A 257 1.88 -8.07 4.44
C LEU A 257 3.08 -7.11 4.49
N CYS A 258 3.81 -7.03 5.60
CA CYS A 258 5.11 -6.37 5.65
C CYS A 258 6.19 -7.12 4.87
N HIS A 259 6.01 -8.43 4.58
CA HIS A 259 6.91 -9.23 3.75
C HIS A 259 6.51 -9.14 2.27
N ILE A 260 7.53 -9.04 1.38
CA ILE A 260 7.34 -8.84 -0.06
C ILE A 260 6.52 -9.97 -0.73
N LEU A 261 6.65 -11.21 -0.23
CA LEU A 261 6.03 -12.38 -0.87
C LEU A 261 4.51 -12.25 -0.93
N GLU A 262 3.86 -11.89 0.19
CA GLU A 262 2.40 -11.73 0.25
C GLU A 262 1.87 -10.57 -0.61
N ARG A 263 2.74 -9.63 -0.98
CA ARG A 263 2.36 -8.48 -1.83
C ARG A 263 2.44 -8.74 -3.34
N VAL A 264 3.04 -9.85 -3.75
CA VAL A 264 3.28 -10.16 -5.17
C VAL A 264 2.28 -11.21 -5.66
N PHE A 265 1.74 -12.01 -4.77
CA PHE A 265 0.70 -13.01 -5.02
C PHE A 265 -0.63 -12.54 -4.46
#